data_a09c5fc765aca9bf6a127587399db881
#
_entry.id   a09c5fc765aca9bf6a127587399db881
#
_cell.length_a   1.000
_cell.length_b   1.000
_cell.length_c   1.000
_cell.angle_alpha   90.00
_cell.angle_beta   90.00
_cell.angle_gamma   90.00
#
_symmetry.space_group_name_H-M   'P 1'
#
loop_
_entity.id
_entity.type
_entity.pdbx_description
1 polymer ?
#
loop_
_entity_poly.entity_id
_entity_poly.type
_entity_poly.pdbx_seq_one_letter_code
_entity_poly.pdbx_strand_id
1 'polypeptide(L)'
;MEGIMMRGPLKSTIGVRKSDGSIELEEIKPLDLVKKYKILRLPILRGVANMIDSLVTGNKALMLSADKAMEGEEISEEEMTKFDKWLDKHFGDKMVNVIMTISMIIAIAFCIGVFFFVPTWLFNLLSSAFPFLSEQIICRSAFEGIIRIILFLAYMALCTLQKDVKRVFQYHGAEHKTIFCYEKGLELTVENVRKQIRFHPRCGTSFIVLMLIVGILIGLFIPFTDVLLRSSIKILLLPVTVGIGYELIKLCARHDNIITRIIAAPGIWMQHLTTKEPQDDMIEVAIAAMKDVIPENGEDIIK
;
A
#
# COMPACT_ATOMS: atom_id res chain seq x y z
N MET A 1 8.71 -7.36 11.88
CA MET A 1 7.94 -6.10 12.00
C MET A 1 6.79 -6.31 12.97
N GLU A 2 6.71 -5.47 14.02
CA GLU A 2 5.81 -5.65 15.17
C GLU A 2 5.04 -4.36 15.46
N GLY A 3 4.54 -3.68 14.45
CA GLY A 3 3.90 -2.38 14.63
C GLY A 3 2.76 -2.09 13.67
N ILE A 4 1.96 -1.10 14.05
CA ILE A 4 0.82 -0.59 13.31
C ILE A 4 0.80 0.93 13.35
N MET A 5 0.49 1.55 12.23
CA MET A 5 0.30 3.01 12.16
C MET A 5 -1.18 3.35 12.05
N MET A 6 -1.67 4.14 13.00
CA MET A 6 -3.02 4.72 12.95
C MET A 6 -2.95 6.19 12.57
N ARG A 7 -3.87 6.63 11.71
CA ARG A 7 -3.97 8.03 11.29
C ARG A 7 -5.30 8.62 11.73
N GLY A 8 -5.24 9.53 12.67
CA GLY A 8 -6.36 10.33 13.11
C GLY A 8 -6.44 11.69 12.38
N PRO A 9 -7.43 12.52 12.68
CA PRO A 9 -7.60 13.83 12.07
C PRO A 9 -6.51 14.83 12.48
N LEU A 10 -5.97 14.71 13.69
CA LEU A 10 -4.98 15.64 14.26
C LEU A 10 -3.55 15.13 14.19
N LYS A 11 -3.34 13.82 14.39
CA LYS A 11 -2.01 13.19 14.40
C LYS A 11 -2.03 11.79 13.81
N SER A 12 -0.85 11.29 13.48
CA SER A 12 -0.62 9.90 13.11
C SER A 12 0.33 9.28 14.12
N THR A 13 0.01 8.09 14.63
CA THR A 13 0.81 7.41 15.65
C THR A 13 1.13 6.01 15.17
N ILE A 14 2.39 5.61 15.33
CA ILE A 14 2.79 4.22 15.21
C ILE A 14 2.86 3.60 16.60
N GLY A 15 2.22 2.44 16.77
CA GLY A 15 2.40 1.58 17.91
C GLY A 15 3.31 0.42 17.53
N VAL A 16 4.35 0.16 18.32
CA VAL A 16 5.29 -0.94 18.10
C VAL A 16 5.41 -1.75 19.38
N ARG A 17 5.34 -3.09 19.26
CA ARG A 17 5.67 -3.99 20.37
C ARG A 17 7.16 -4.26 20.37
N LYS A 18 7.82 -3.95 21.48
CA LYS A 18 9.25 -4.22 21.69
C LYS A 18 9.51 -5.69 22.06
N SER A 19 10.77 -6.08 22.03
CA SER A 19 11.24 -7.42 22.43
C SER A 19 10.93 -7.75 23.89
N ASP A 20 10.85 -6.74 24.77
CA ASP A 20 10.46 -6.88 26.18
C ASP A 20 8.93 -7.04 26.39
N GLY A 21 8.14 -6.99 25.30
CA GLY A 21 6.68 -7.10 25.31
C GLY A 21 5.94 -5.78 25.55
N SER A 22 6.64 -4.68 25.86
CA SER A 22 6.04 -3.35 26.03
C SER A 22 5.56 -2.77 24.69
N ILE A 23 4.53 -1.93 24.75
CA ILE A 23 4.02 -1.21 23.57
C ILE A 23 4.51 0.22 23.65
N GLU A 24 5.27 0.65 22.65
CA GLU A 24 5.71 2.03 22.51
C GLU A 24 4.90 2.73 21.44
N LEU A 25 4.47 3.95 21.74
CA LEU A 25 3.72 4.82 20.82
C LEU A 25 4.61 6.00 20.41
N GLU A 26 4.70 6.25 19.12
CA GLU A 26 5.46 7.38 18.58
C GLU A 26 4.67 8.14 17.52
N GLU A 27 4.66 9.48 17.62
CA GLU A 27 3.98 10.33 16.66
C GLU A 27 4.80 10.47 15.38
N ILE A 28 4.15 10.22 14.24
CA ILE A 28 4.72 10.44 12.91
C ILE A 28 4.04 11.65 12.28
N LYS A 29 4.85 12.66 11.93
CA LYS A 29 4.36 13.85 11.24
C LYS A 29 4.27 13.58 9.74
N PRO A 30 3.06 13.64 9.14
CA PRO A 30 2.89 13.55 7.69
C PRO A 30 3.48 14.78 7.00
N LEU A 31 3.75 14.68 5.69
CA LEU A 31 4.23 15.82 4.90
C LEU A 31 3.16 16.91 4.71
N ASP A 32 1.88 16.52 4.78
CA ASP A 32 0.71 17.40 4.62
C ASP A 32 0.77 18.27 3.35
N LEU A 33 1.24 17.70 2.22
CA LEU A 33 1.48 18.42 0.97
C LEU A 33 0.25 19.19 0.49
N VAL A 34 -0.94 18.62 0.65
CA VAL A 34 -2.22 19.25 0.25
C VAL A 34 -2.55 20.46 1.12
N LYS A 35 -2.18 20.43 2.41
CA LYS A 35 -2.33 21.60 3.30
C LYS A 35 -1.32 22.70 2.95
N LYS A 36 -0.07 22.30 2.65
CA LYS A 36 1.05 23.21 2.40
C LYS A 36 0.93 23.97 1.08
N TYR A 37 0.46 23.30 -0.01
CA TYR A 37 0.39 23.89 -1.35
C TYR A 37 -1.04 23.95 -1.87
N LYS A 38 -1.59 25.16 -2.10
CA LYS A 38 -2.98 25.35 -2.55
C LYS A 38 -3.32 24.65 -3.87
N ILE A 39 -2.38 24.60 -4.82
CA ILE A 39 -2.57 23.95 -6.13
C ILE A 39 -2.82 22.44 -6.01
N LEU A 40 -2.24 21.80 -4.98
CA LEU A 40 -2.43 20.37 -4.73
C LEU A 40 -3.81 20.02 -4.12
N ARG A 41 -4.67 21.02 -3.91
CA ARG A 41 -6.08 20.82 -3.51
C ARG A 41 -6.99 20.51 -4.68
N LEU A 42 -6.53 20.76 -5.91
CA LEU A 42 -7.30 20.47 -7.12
C LEU A 42 -7.55 18.95 -7.25
N PRO A 43 -8.71 18.56 -7.82
CA PRO A 43 -8.97 17.16 -8.15
C PRO A 43 -7.81 16.58 -8.95
N ILE A 44 -7.58 15.28 -8.85
CA ILE A 44 -6.46 14.55 -9.43
C ILE A 44 -5.13 14.90 -8.74
N LEU A 45 -4.69 16.16 -8.66
CA LEU A 45 -3.41 16.55 -8.03
C LEU A 45 -3.40 16.21 -6.53
N ARG A 46 -4.52 16.39 -5.84
CA ARG A 46 -4.61 15.99 -4.42
C ARG A 46 -4.47 14.48 -4.23
N GLY A 47 -4.89 13.66 -5.18
CA GLY A 47 -4.72 12.21 -5.15
C GLY A 47 -3.25 11.82 -5.22
N VAL A 48 -2.50 12.44 -6.14
CA VAL A 48 -1.05 12.24 -6.27
C VAL A 48 -0.32 12.69 -5.00
N ALA A 49 -0.65 13.89 -4.50
CA ALA A 49 -0.02 14.44 -3.30
C ALA A 49 -0.27 13.56 -2.06
N ASN A 50 -1.51 13.08 -1.86
CA ASN A 50 -1.83 12.18 -0.76
C ASN A 50 -1.17 10.81 -0.90
N MET A 51 -1.00 10.29 -2.12
CA MET A 51 -0.26 9.05 -2.35
C MET A 51 1.22 9.23 -1.96
N ILE A 52 1.86 10.32 -2.38
CA ILE A 52 3.26 10.61 -2.02
C ILE A 52 3.39 10.75 -0.50
N ASP A 53 2.49 11.48 0.15
CA ASP A 53 2.45 11.64 1.60
C ASP A 53 2.32 10.27 2.30
N SER A 54 1.42 9.42 1.84
CA SER A 54 1.22 8.07 2.40
C SER A 54 2.44 7.17 2.20
N LEU A 55 3.10 7.22 1.04
CA LEU A 55 4.31 6.44 0.77
C LEU A 55 5.47 6.87 1.68
N VAL A 56 5.70 8.18 1.80
CA VAL A 56 6.79 8.71 2.64
C VAL A 56 6.52 8.43 4.11
N THR A 57 5.29 8.67 4.58
CA THR A 57 4.91 8.45 5.97
C THR A 57 4.93 6.96 6.31
N GLY A 58 4.41 6.11 5.42
CA GLY A 58 4.43 4.65 5.59
C GLY A 58 5.85 4.08 5.60
N ASN A 59 6.75 4.57 4.72
CA ASN A 59 8.15 4.15 4.74
C ASN A 59 8.85 4.54 6.06
N LYS A 60 8.62 5.75 6.57
CA LYS A 60 9.13 6.17 7.89
C LYS A 60 8.61 5.25 9.01
N ALA A 61 7.32 4.93 8.98
CA ALA A 61 6.71 4.04 9.96
C ALA A 61 7.34 2.63 9.92
N LEU A 62 7.58 2.09 8.71
CA LEU A 62 8.23 0.79 8.54
C LEU A 62 9.66 0.78 9.06
N MET A 63 10.46 1.81 8.75
CA MET A 63 11.82 1.95 9.26
C MET A 63 11.85 2.04 10.78
N LEU A 64 11.00 2.90 11.37
CA LEU A 64 10.90 3.05 12.81
C LEU A 64 10.47 1.73 13.50
N SER A 65 9.53 1.01 12.92
CA SER A 65 9.12 -0.31 13.44
C SER A 65 10.24 -1.33 13.37
N ALA A 66 11.05 -1.29 12.31
CA ALA A 66 12.20 -2.20 12.18
C ALA A 66 13.29 -1.85 13.20
N ASP A 67 13.65 -0.59 13.34
CA ASP A 67 14.67 -0.13 14.29
C ASP A 67 14.29 -0.49 15.73
N LYS A 68 13.04 -0.23 16.13
CA LYS A 68 12.56 -0.53 17.48
C LYS A 68 12.41 -2.03 17.75
N ALA A 69 12.08 -2.83 16.75
CA ALA A 69 12.02 -4.28 16.90
C ALA A 69 13.42 -4.89 17.06
N MET A 70 14.46 -4.21 16.55
CA MET A 70 15.87 -4.64 16.65
C MET A 70 16.61 -3.98 17.84
N GLU A 71 15.99 -3.07 18.57
CA GLU A 71 16.57 -2.50 19.79
C GLU A 71 16.87 -3.62 20.81
N GLY A 72 18.15 -3.89 21.04
CA GLY A 72 18.62 -4.94 21.96
C GLY A 72 19.19 -6.19 21.29
N GLU A 73 19.13 -6.31 19.96
CA GLU A 73 19.86 -7.33 19.22
C GLU A 73 21.16 -6.71 18.66
N GLU A 74 22.25 -6.85 19.38
CA GLU A 74 23.59 -6.56 18.84
C GLU A 74 23.94 -7.66 17.83
N ILE A 75 24.03 -7.31 16.54
CA ILE A 75 24.59 -8.22 15.52
C ILE A 75 26.05 -8.44 15.90
N SER A 76 26.40 -9.65 16.34
CA SER A 76 27.78 -9.98 16.66
C SER A 76 28.64 -9.87 15.40
N GLU A 77 29.85 -9.31 15.51
CA GLU A 77 30.79 -9.18 14.39
C GLU A 77 31.11 -10.52 13.72
N GLU A 78 30.85 -11.64 14.40
CA GLU A 78 31.06 -13.00 13.89
C GLU A 78 29.99 -13.41 12.85
N GLU A 79 28.80 -12.79 12.86
CA GLU A 79 27.71 -13.10 11.90
C GLU A 79 27.81 -12.26 10.62
N MET A 80 28.69 -11.25 10.57
CA MET A 80 28.90 -10.42 9.40
C MET A 80 29.64 -11.17 8.28
N THR A 81 29.02 -11.22 7.10
CA THR A 81 29.66 -11.81 5.91
C THR A 81 30.87 -10.97 5.46
N LYS A 82 31.75 -11.55 4.62
CA LYS A 82 32.87 -10.80 4.02
C LYS A 82 32.39 -9.59 3.21
N PHE A 83 31.20 -9.71 2.63
CA PHE A 83 30.57 -8.62 1.87
C PHE A 83 30.08 -7.51 2.79
N ASP A 84 29.48 -7.82 3.93
CA ASP A 84 29.05 -6.84 4.93
C ASP A 84 30.24 -6.05 5.49
N LYS A 85 31.35 -6.75 5.84
CA LYS A 85 32.59 -6.11 6.30
C LYS A 85 33.24 -5.21 5.23
N TRP A 86 33.15 -5.58 3.96
CA TRP A 86 33.62 -4.74 2.84
C TRP A 86 32.76 -3.49 2.67
N LEU A 87 31.42 -3.65 2.78
CA LEU A 87 30.47 -2.54 2.71
C LEU A 87 30.65 -1.56 3.87
N ASP A 88 30.76 -2.07 5.09
CA ASP A 88 30.99 -1.25 6.30
C ASP A 88 32.26 -0.43 6.19
N LYS A 89 33.36 -1.04 5.73
CA LYS A 89 34.64 -0.36 5.51
C LYS A 89 34.57 0.79 4.50
N HIS A 90 33.70 0.71 3.46
CA HIS A 90 33.61 1.70 2.39
C HIS A 90 32.53 2.76 2.61
N PHE A 91 31.46 2.44 3.31
CA PHE A 91 30.29 3.29 3.47
C PHE A 91 29.99 3.66 4.95
N GLY A 92 30.57 2.93 5.92
CA GLY A 92 30.40 3.19 7.35
C GLY A 92 28.91 3.30 7.75
N ASP A 93 28.59 4.23 8.64
CA ASP A 93 27.22 4.47 9.14
C ASP A 93 26.18 4.79 8.04
N LYS A 94 26.63 5.11 6.83
CA LYS A 94 25.75 5.36 5.67
C LYS A 94 25.44 4.10 4.86
N MET A 95 26.05 2.97 5.18
CA MET A 95 25.93 1.71 4.44
C MET A 95 24.48 1.27 4.30
N VAL A 96 23.74 1.22 5.41
CA VAL A 96 22.35 0.80 5.43
C VAL A 96 21.48 1.66 4.49
N ASN A 97 21.66 2.98 4.56
CA ASN A 97 20.91 3.92 3.71
C ASN A 97 21.23 3.75 2.22
N VAL A 98 22.49 3.48 1.87
CA VAL A 98 22.93 3.24 0.48
C VAL A 98 22.31 1.93 -0.05
N ILE A 99 22.42 0.84 0.71
CA ILE A 99 21.83 -0.45 0.33
C ILE A 99 20.32 -0.33 0.15
N MET A 100 19.62 0.30 1.10
CA MET A 100 18.18 0.51 1.02
C MET A 100 17.79 1.34 -0.20
N THR A 101 18.53 2.41 -0.50
CA THR A 101 18.27 3.26 -1.68
C THR A 101 18.46 2.48 -2.98
N ILE A 102 19.55 1.73 -3.12
CA ILE A 102 19.84 0.92 -4.31
C ILE A 102 18.76 -0.17 -4.46
N SER A 103 18.43 -0.88 -3.38
CA SER A 103 17.39 -1.92 -3.37
C SER A 103 16.04 -1.37 -3.79
N MET A 104 15.69 -0.16 -3.31
CA MET A 104 14.44 0.51 -3.68
C MET A 104 14.43 0.88 -5.17
N ILE A 105 15.54 1.39 -5.72
CA ILE A 105 15.66 1.72 -7.15
C ILE A 105 15.50 0.45 -8.00
N ILE A 106 16.18 -0.64 -7.63
CA ILE A 106 16.07 -1.94 -8.32
C ILE A 106 14.63 -2.46 -8.25
N ALA A 107 13.99 -2.41 -7.08
CA ALA A 107 12.61 -2.86 -6.91
C ALA A 107 11.63 -2.05 -7.77
N ILE A 108 11.78 -0.72 -7.83
CA ILE A 108 10.96 0.15 -8.67
C ILE A 108 11.17 -0.18 -10.15
N ALA A 109 12.42 -0.31 -10.59
CA ALA A 109 12.74 -0.66 -11.98
C ALA A 109 12.17 -2.03 -12.36
N PHE A 110 12.28 -3.03 -11.47
CA PHE A 110 11.68 -4.35 -11.64
C PHE A 110 10.14 -4.28 -11.74
N CYS A 111 9.49 -3.55 -10.84
CA CYS A 111 8.03 -3.35 -10.89
C CYS A 111 7.59 -2.71 -12.21
N ILE A 112 8.30 -1.65 -12.64
CA ILE A 112 8.03 -1.00 -13.93
C ILE A 112 8.18 -2.01 -15.07
N GLY A 113 9.26 -2.77 -15.09
CA GLY A 113 9.51 -3.84 -16.07
C GLY A 113 8.34 -4.84 -16.13
N VAL A 114 8.02 -5.43 -14.99
CA VAL A 114 6.99 -6.48 -14.91
C VAL A 114 5.59 -5.94 -15.22
N PHE A 115 5.18 -4.81 -14.64
CA PHE A 115 3.79 -4.37 -14.73
C PHE A 115 3.47 -3.51 -15.95
N PHE A 116 4.46 -2.90 -16.59
CA PHE A 116 4.22 -2.04 -17.75
C PHE A 116 4.73 -2.66 -19.05
N PHE A 117 5.91 -3.26 -19.06
CA PHE A 117 6.51 -3.81 -20.28
C PHE A 117 6.04 -5.24 -20.60
N VAL A 118 6.02 -6.14 -19.61
CA VAL A 118 5.66 -7.55 -19.84
C VAL A 118 4.27 -7.72 -20.45
N PRO A 119 3.18 -7.06 -19.98
CA PRO A 119 1.86 -7.24 -20.58
C PRO A 119 1.80 -6.79 -22.05
N THR A 120 2.46 -5.66 -22.38
CA THR A 120 2.50 -5.15 -23.75
C THR A 120 3.36 -6.03 -24.65
N TRP A 121 4.49 -6.51 -24.15
CA TRP A 121 5.37 -7.46 -24.87
C TRP A 121 4.66 -8.77 -25.15
N LEU A 122 3.97 -9.35 -24.16
CA LEU A 122 3.20 -10.59 -24.33
C LEU A 122 2.09 -10.43 -25.37
N PHE A 123 1.40 -9.28 -25.39
CA PHE A 123 0.40 -9.03 -26.42
C PHE A 123 1.01 -8.94 -27.82
N ASN A 124 2.17 -8.29 -27.97
CA ASN A 124 2.85 -8.22 -29.24
C ASN A 124 3.30 -9.61 -29.73
N LEU A 125 3.76 -10.46 -28.81
CA LEU A 125 4.06 -11.86 -29.12
C LEU A 125 2.81 -12.63 -29.59
N LEU A 126 1.68 -12.45 -28.90
CA LEU A 126 0.42 -13.06 -29.29
C LEU A 126 -0.08 -12.54 -30.65
N SER A 127 0.01 -11.22 -30.90
CA SER A 127 -0.43 -10.63 -32.17
C SER A 127 0.47 -11.00 -33.34
N SER A 128 1.72 -11.38 -33.10
CA SER A 128 2.59 -11.92 -34.17
C SER A 128 2.12 -13.32 -34.66
N ALA A 129 1.54 -14.11 -33.76
CA ALA A 129 0.93 -15.40 -34.09
C ALA A 129 -0.49 -15.27 -34.68
N PHE A 130 -1.21 -14.22 -34.27
CA PHE A 130 -2.60 -13.93 -34.69
C PHE A 130 -2.73 -12.47 -35.19
N PRO A 131 -2.34 -12.19 -36.46
CA PRO A 131 -2.25 -10.81 -36.97
C PRO A 131 -3.54 -9.99 -36.89
N PHE A 132 -4.72 -10.63 -36.91
CA PHE A 132 -6.02 -9.93 -36.80
C PHE A 132 -6.19 -9.21 -35.44
N LEU A 133 -5.42 -9.59 -34.40
CA LEU A 133 -5.43 -8.93 -33.09
C LEU A 133 -4.68 -7.62 -33.07
N SER A 134 -3.73 -7.40 -34.01
CA SER A 134 -2.82 -6.25 -33.99
C SER A 134 -3.56 -4.90 -34.06
N GLU A 135 -4.67 -4.84 -34.77
CA GLU A 135 -5.48 -3.62 -34.97
C GLU A 135 -6.56 -3.42 -33.91
N GLN A 136 -6.79 -4.42 -33.04
CA GLN A 136 -7.86 -4.42 -32.06
C GLN A 136 -7.42 -3.76 -30.73
N ILE A 137 -7.52 -2.43 -30.61
CA ILE A 137 -7.12 -1.68 -29.40
C ILE A 137 -7.83 -2.18 -28.14
N ILE A 138 -9.13 -2.50 -28.26
CA ILE A 138 -9.93 -3.02 -27.12
C ILE A 138 -9.38 -4.36 -26.64
N CYS A 139 -9.14 -5.30 -27.57
CA CYS A 139 -8.58 -6.61 -27.23
C CYS A 139 -7.19 -6.48 -26.60
N ARG A 140 -6.34 -5.60 -27.16
CA ARG A 140 -5.02 -5.27 -26.60
C ARG A 140 -5.13 -4.78 -25.17
N SER A 141 -5.93 -3.76 -24.91
CA SER A 141 -6.05 -3.14 -23.58
C SER A 141 -6.65 -4.11 -22.55
N ALA A 142 -7.66 -4.91 -22.96
CA ALA A 142 -8.24 -5.95 -22.12
C ALA A 142 -7.21 -7.03 -21.76
N PHE A 143 -6.47 -7.56 -22.75
CA PHE A 143 -5.43 -8.56 -22.53
C PHE A 143 -4.32 -8.03 -21.61
N GLU A 144 -3.75 -6.86 -21.92
CA GLU A 144 -2.72 -6.23 -21.10
C GLU A 144 -3.23 -6.00 -19.65
N GLY A 145 -4.50 -5.64 -19.51
CA GLY A 145 -5.14 -5.44 -18.21
C GLY A 145 -5.31 -6.74 -17.44
N ILE A 146 -5.78 -7.79 -18.08
CA ILE A 146 -5.94 -9.12 -17.46
C ILE A 146 -4.58 -9.67 -17.02
N ILE A 147 -3.56 -9.61 -17.89
CA ILE A 147 -2.20 -10.05 -17.53
C ILE A 147 -1.67 -9.25 -16.34
N ARG A 148 -1.88 -7.93 -16.30
CA ARG A 148 -1.46 -7.08 -15.17
C ARG A 148 -2.14 -7.47 -13.87
N ILE A 149 -3.44 -7.76 -13.91
CA ILE A 149 -4.19 -8.23 -12.74
C ILE A 149 -3.65 -9.59 -12.29
N ILE A 150 -3.42 -10.54 -13.21
CA ILE A 150 -2.86 -11.86 -12.89
C ILE A 150 -1.48 -11.72 -12.25
N LEU A 151 -0.59 -10.92 -12.84
CA LEU A 151 0.75 -10.66 -12.30
C LEU A 151 0.68 -10.04 -10.90
N PHE A 152 -0.25 -9.09 -10.69
CA PHE A 152 -0.44 -8.47 -9.38
C PHE A 152 -0.95 -9.47 -8.34
N LEU A 153 -1.96 -10.27 -8.68
CA LEU A 153 -2.49 -11.29 -7.77
C LEU A 153 -1.45 -12.37 -7.46
N ALA A 154 -0.67 -12.81 -8.46
CA ALA A 154 0.42 -13.76 -8.28
C ALA A 154 1.51 -13.18 -7.36
N TYR A 155 1.92 -11.94 -7.59
CA TYR A 155 2.88 -11.24 -6.72
C TYR A 155 2.38 -11.16 -5.28
N MET A 156 1.13 -10.72 -5.07
CA MET A 156 0.55 -10.64 -3.74
C MET A 156 0.45 -12.02 -3.07
N ALA A 157 0.08 -13.07 -3.82
CA ALA A 157 0.03 -14.43 -3.31
C ALA A 157 1.44 -14.91 -2.87
N LEU A 158 2.47 -14.65 -3.68
CA LEU A 158 3.86 -14.97 -3.34
C LEU A 158 4.32 -14.23 -2.08
N CYS A 159 3.99 -12.96 -1.94
CA CYS A 159 4.30 -12.18 -0.74
C CYS A 159 3.69 -12.80 0.53
N THR A 160 2.48 -13.40 0.44
CA THR A 160 1.84 -14.04 1.61
C THR A 160 2.59 -15.27 2.12
N LEU A 161 3.51 -15.85 1.32
CA LEU A 161 4.32 -17.00 1.72
C LEU A 161 5.45 -16.61 2.68
N GLN A 162 5.86 -15.35 2.67
CA GLN A 162 6.88 -14.85 3.58
C GLN A 162 6.29 -14.60 4.97
N LYS A 163 6.97 -15.10 6.02
CA LYS A 163 6.50 -14.99 7.41
C LYS A 163 6.32 -13.54 7.86
N ASP A 164 7.27 -12.67 7.51
CA ASP A 164 7.23 -11.25 7.90
C ASP A 164 6.08 -10.50 7.23
N VAL A 165 5.87 -10.74 5.94
CA VAL A 165 4.74 -10.15 5.20
C VAL A 165 3.41 -10.67 5.74
N LYS A 166 3.33 -11.95 6.12
CA LYS A 166 2.14 -12.51 6.76
C LYS A 166 1.83 -11.78 8.07
N ARG A 167 2.84 -11.44 8.89
CA ARG A 167 2.65 -10.63 10.11
C ARG A 167 2.15 -9.23 9.80
N VAL A 168 2.71 -8.55 8.80
CA VAL A 168 2.19 -7.24 8.33
C VAL A 168 0.71 -7.34 7.96
N PHE A 169 0.29 -8.41 7.27
CA PHE A 169 -1.12 -8.61 6.91
C PHE A 169 -2.01 -8.96 8.11
N GLN A 170 -1.45 -9.53 9.18
CA GLN A 170 -2.15 -9.72 10.44
C GLN A 170 -2.35 -8.38 11.17
N TYR A 171 -1.33 -7.52 11.23
CA TYR A 171 -1.47 -6.16 11.75
C TYR A 171 -2.48 -5.33 10.97
N HIS A 172 -2.49 -5.46 9.63
CA HIS A 172 -3.51 -4.83 8.78
C HIS A 172 -4.93 -5.35 9.10
N GLY A 173 -5.06 -6.64 9.42
CA GLY A 173 -6.32 -7.20 9.93
C GLY A 173 -6.72 -6.62 11.29
N ALA A 174 -5.75 -6.43 12.20
CA ALA A 174 -5.98 -5.80 13.50
C ALA A 174 -6.44 -4.35 13.35
N GLU A 175 -5.82 -3.58 12.43
CA GLU A 175 -6.24 -2.22 12.08
C GLU A 175 -7.71 -2.17 11.71
N HIS A 176 -8.12 -2.95 10.71
CA HIS A 176 -9.50 -2.95 10.24
C HIS A 176 -10.51 -3.32 11.33
N LYS A 177 -10.21 -4.36 12.11
CA LYS A 177 -11.08 -4.79 13.22
C LYS A 177 -11.20 -3.72 14.30
N THR A 178 -10.10 -3.03 14.62
CA THR A 178 -10.09 -1.97 15.63
C THR A 178 -10.88 -0.74 15.15
N ILE A 179 -10.72 -0.35 13.87
CA ILE A 179 -11.51 0.72 13.26
C ILE A 179 -13.00 0.40 13.28
N PHE A 180 -13.40 -0.83 12.88
CA PHE A 180 -14.81 -1.23 12.94
C PHE A 180 -15.39 -1.25 14.36
N CYS A 181 -14.60 -1.67 15.36
CA CYS A 181 -15.01 -1.62 16.75
C CYS A 181 -15.31 -0.20 17.18
N TYR A 182 -14.44 0.74 16.83
CA TYR A 182 -14.59 2.16 17.11
C TYR A 182 -15.78 2.78 16.37
N GLU A 183 -15.93 2.54 15.07
CA GLU A 183 -17.05 3.07 14.26
C GLU A 183 -18.42 2.57 14.72
N LYS A 184 -18.49 1.41 15.35
CA LYS A 184 -19.71 0.88 15.98
C LYS A 184 -19.97 1.44 17.38
N GLY A 185 -19.10 2.31 17.90
CA GLY A 185 -19.20 2.85 19.25
C GLY A 185 -19.01 1.82 20.35
N LEU A 186 -18.33 0.68 20.05
CA LEU A 186 -18.04 -0.33 21.03
C LEU A 186 -16.77 0.01 21.81
N GLU A 187 -16.70 -0.43 23.06
CA GLU A 187 -15.49 -0.27 23.86
C GLU A 187 -14.32 -1.00 23.20
N LEU A 188 -13.18 -0.32 23.08
CA LEU A 188 -11.95 -0.84 22.51
C LEU A 188 -11.28 -1.82 23.47
N THR A 189 -11.78 -3.06 23.49
CA THR A 189 -11.23 -4.23 24.20
C THR A 189 -10.84 -5.29 23.19
N VAL A 190 -9.87 -6.14 23.53
CA VAL A 190 -9.43 -7.25 22.67
C VAL A 190 -10.62 -8.14 22.28
N GLU A 191 -11.53 -8.41 23.21
CA GLU A 191 -12.70 -9.25 22.97
C GLU A 191 -13.66 -8.63 21.93
N ASN A 192 -13.96 -7.33 22.05
CA ASN A 192 -14.86 -6.64 21.12
C ASN A 192 -14.23 -6.49 19.74
N VAL A 193 -12.94 -6.16 19.67
CA VAL A 193 -12.19 -6.03 18.40
C VAL A 193 -12.09 -7.37 17.69
N ARG A 194 -11.80 -8.48 18.42
CA ARG A 194 -11.72 -9.82 17.84
C ARG A 194 -13.00 -10.24 17.12
N LYS A 195 -14.17 -9.82 17.59
CA LYS A 195 -15.48 -10.12 16.98
C LYS A 195 -15.76 -9.34 15.69
N GLN A 196 -14.97 -8.31 15.36
CA GLN A 196 -15.18 -7.50 14.16
C GLN A 196 -14.66 -8.20 12.89
N ILE A 197 -15.18 -7.75 11.74
CA ILE A 197 -14.72 -8.20 10.43
C ILE A 197 -13.43 -7.46 10.03
N ARG A 198 -12.59 -8.09 9.20
CA ARG A 198 -11.33 -7.51 8.72
C ARG A 198 -11.40 -6.86 7.34
N PHE A 199 -12.57 -6.86 6.68
CA PHE A 199 -12.75 -6.32 5.34
C PHE A 199 -13.34 -4.92 5.40
N HIS A 200 -12.51 -3.89 5.20
CA HIS A 200 -12.92 -2.50 5.36
C HIS A 200 -13.05 -1.79 4.01
N PRO A 201 -14.18 -1.12 3.68
CA PRO A 201 -14.40 -0.51 2.37
C PRO A 201 -13.49 0.69 2.07
N ARG A 202 -12.96 1.36 3.10
CA ARG A 202 -12.09 2.54 2.98
C ARG A 202 -10.59 2.21 3.07
N CYS A 203 -10.20 0.96 2.79
CA CYS A 203 -8.82 0.53 2.87
C CYS A 203 -7.99 1.00 1.66
N GLY A 204 -6.73 1.35 1.93
CA GLY A 204 -5.76 1.75 0.89
C GLY A 204 -5.47 0.66 -0.16
N THR A 205 -5.61 -0.63 0.17
CA THR A 205 -5.45 -1.71 -0.82
C THR A 205 -6.55 -1.71 -1.88
N SER A 206 -7.76 -1.26 -1.55
CA SER A 206 -8.83 -1.04 -2.51
C SER A 206 -8.46 0.03 -3.55
N PHE A 207 -7.67 1.02 -3.16
CA PHE A 207 -7.15 2.05 -4.06
C PHE A 207 -6.26 1.46 -5.16
N ILE A 208 -5.37 0.50 -4.84
CA ILE A 208 -4.50 -0.15 -5.81
C ILE A 208 -5.32 -0.87 -6.89
N VAL A 209 -6.37 -1.57 -6.49
CA VAL A 209 -7.25 -2.28 -7.43
C VAL A 209 -8.00 -1.29 -8.33
N LEU A 210 -8.49 -0.18 -7.79
CA LEU A 210 -9.11 0.88 -8.59
C LEU A 210 -8.13 1.49 -9.58
N MET A 211 -6.87 1.72 -9.18
CA MET A 211 -5.82 2.20 -10.10
C MET A 211 -5.58 1.22 -11.25
N LEU A 212 -5.59 -0.10 -10.99
CA LEU A 212 -5.45 -1.11 -12.04
C LEU A 212 -6.60 -0.99 -13.06
N ILE A 213 -7.84 -0.90 -12.58
CA ILE A 213 -9.03 -0.76 -13.44
C ILE A 213 -8.97 0.53 -14.26
N VAL A 214 -8.68 1.67 -13.63
CA VAL A 214 -8.53 2.97 -14.30
C VAL A 214 -7.40 2.91 -15.33
N GLY A 215 -6.27 2.26 -15.01
CA GLY A 215 -5.16 2.07 -15.94
C GLY A 215 -5.53 1.24 -17.17
N ILE A 216 -6.43 0.26 -17.04
CA ILE A 216 -6.98 -0.50 -18.18
C ILE A 216 -7.82 0.44 -19.06
N LEU A 217 -8.72 1.22 -18.47
CA LEU A 217 -9.58 2.16 -19.20
C LEU A 217 -8.74 3.24 -19.93
N ILE A 218 -7.73 3.80 -19.27
CA ILE A 218 -6.79 4.75 -19.92
C ILE A 218 -6.06 4.07 -21.08
N GLY A 219 -5.71 2.79 -20.95
CA GLY A 219 -5.06 2.01 -22.02
C GLY A 219 -5.86 1.94 -23.32
N LEU A 220 -7.20 2.08 -23.28
CA LEU A 220 -8.07 2.13 -24.46
C LEU A 220 -7.81 3.37 -25.34
N PHE A 221 -7.31 4.45 -24.76
CA PHE A 221 -7.04 5.70 -25.44
C PHE A 221 -5.61 5.82 -25.97
N ILE A 222 -4.77 4.78 -25.79
CA ILE A 222 -3.39 4.76 -26.25
C ILE A 222 -3.28 3.94 -27.54
N PRO A 223 -3.18 4.57 -28.73
CA PRO A 223 -3.23 3.89 -30.01
C PRO A 223 -1.91 3.20 -30.41
N PHE A 224 -0.83 3.48 -29.69
CA PHE A 224 0.50 2.98 -30.02
C PHE A 224 0.64 1.48 -29.73
N THR A 225 1.34 0.76 -30.60
CA THR A 225 1.57 -0.68 -30.52
C THR A 225 3.00 -1.04 -30.08
N ASP A 226 3.95 -0.12 -30.28
CA ASP A 226 5.33 -0.30 -29.85
C ASP A 226 5.41 -0.45 -28.31
N VAL A 227 6.19 -1.44 -27.84
CA VAL A 227 6.28 -1.77 -26.42
C VAL A 227 6.81 -0.62 -25.59
N LEU A 228 7.90 0.01 -26.09
CA LEU A 228 8.57 1.06 -25.33
C LEU A 228 7.71 2.31 -25.25
N LEU A 229 7.20 2.76 -26.40
CA LEU A 229 6.38 3.98 -26.51
C LEU A 229 5.09 3.83 -25.69
N ARG A 230 4.36 2.72 -25.87
CA ARG A 230 3.09 2.47 -25.15
C ARG A 230 3.30 2.39 -23.64
N SER A 231 4.34 1.68 -23.19
CA SER A 231 4.65 1.55 -21.76
C SER A 231 5.09 2.89 -21.18
N SER A 232 5.92 3.66 -21.89
CA SER A 232 6.34 4.99 -21.45
C SER A 232 5.16 5.96 -21.30
N ILE A 233 4.20 5.94 -22.23
CA ILE A 233 2.99 6.76 -22.13
C ILE A 233 2.15 6.35 -20.91
N LYS A 234 2.00 5.05 -20.64
CA LYS A 234 1.29 4.58 -19.44
C LYS A 234 1.97 5.02 -18.15
N ILE A 235 3.29 5.02 -18.11
CA ILE A 235 4.07 5.52 -16.96
C ILE A 235 3.87 7.03 -16.80
N LEU A 236 3.91 7.79 -17.90
CA LEU A 236 3.67 9.24 -17.89
C LEU A 236 2.26 9.58 -17.42
N LEU A 237 1.27 8.74 -17.74
CA LEU A 237 -0.13 8.90 -17.32
C LEU A 237 -0.41 8.34 -15.92
N LEU A 238 0.58 7.73 -15.25
CA LEU A 238 0.41 7.17 -13.90
C LEU A 238 -0.12 8.21 -12.89
N PRO A 239 0.35 9.47 -12.84
CA PRO A 239 -0.21 10.48 -11.94
C PRO A 239 -1.70 10.73 -12.18
N VAL A 240 -2.14 10.71 -13.46
CA VAL A 240 -3.57 10.87 -13.82
C VAL A 240 -4.36 9.65 -13.33
N THR A 241 -3.83 8.44 -13.56
CA THR A 241 -4.43 7.18 -13.08
C THR A 241 -4.62 7.20 -11.56
N VAL A 242 -3.59 7.59 -10.82
CA VAL A 242 -3.59 7.75 -9.36
C VAL A 242 -4.64 8.76 -8.92
N GLY A 243 -4.67 9.93 -9.58
CA GLY A 243 -5.62 10.99 -9.25
C GLY A 243 -7.06 10.56 -9.44
N ILE A 244 -7.39 9.91 -10.58
CA ILE A 244 -8.73 9.39 -10.84
C ILE A 244 -9.10 8.30 -9.83
N GLY A 245 -8.21 7.34 -9.57
CA GLY A 245 -8.43 6.29 -8.56
C GLY A 245 -8.71 6.86 -7.17
N TYR A 246 -7.99 7.92 -6.79
CA TYR A 246 -8.21 8.62 -5.51
C TYR A 246 -9.59 9.28 -5.45
N GLU A 247 -10.04 9.95 -6.51
CA GLU A 247 -11.37 10.55 -6.54
C GLU A 247 -12.47 9.49 -6.49
N LEU A 248 -12.27 8.35 -7.13
CA LEU A 248 -13.22 7.23 -7.08
C LEU A 248 -13.34 6.65 -5.68
N ILE A 249 -12.22 6.38 -4.99
CA ILE A 249 -12.29 5.84 -3.62
C ILE A 249 -12.93 6.85 -2.67
N LYS A 250 -12.66 8.14 -2.86
CA LYS A 250 -13.30 9.21 -2.07
C LYS A 250 -14.79 9.30 -2.32
N LEU A 251 -15.23 9.07 -3.56
CA LEU A 251 -16.64 8.98 -3.91
C LEU A 251 -17.30 7.78 -3.21
N CYS A 252 -16.65 6.60 -3.25
CA CYS A 252 -17.12 5.39 -2.57
C CYS A 252 -17.20 5.58 -1.05
N ALA A 253 -16.29 6.35 -0.46
CA ALA A 253 -16.32 6.64 0.98
C ALA A 253 -17.44 7.59 1.40
N ARG A 254 -17.93 8.45 0.48
CA ARG A 254 -18.97 9.44 0.77
C ARG A 254 -20.39 8.96 0.52
N HIS A 255 -20.54 8.00 -0.38
CA HIS A 255 -21.86 7.53 -0.82
C HIS A 255 -21.93 6.02 -0.68
N ASP A 256 -22.94 5.53 0.03
CA ASP A 256 -23.25 4.10 0.12
C ASP A 256 -24.46 3.80 -0.77
N ASN A 257 -24.20 3.46 -2.03
CA ASN A 257 -25.18 3.04 -3.00
C ASN A 257 -24.66 1.84 -3.81
N ILE A 258 -25.54 1.25 -4.62
CA ILE A 258 -25.19 0.05 -5.39
C ILE A 258 -23.98 0.25 -6.31
N ILE A 259 -23.84 1.43 -6.91
CA ILE A 259 -22.74 1.76 -7.82
C ILE A 259 -21.41 1.81 -7.07
N THR A 260 -21.37 2.51 -5.93
CA THR A 260 -20.16 2.60 -5.11
C THR A 260 -19.77 1.26 -4.51
N ARG A 261 -20.74 0.42 -4.14
CA ARG A 261 -20.48 -0.96 -3.70
C ARG A 261 -19.87 -1.82 -4.80
N ILE A 262 -20.37 -1.72 -6.05
CA ILE A 262 -19.80 -2.43 -7.21
C ILE A 262 -18.36 -1.97 -7.47
N ILE A 263 -18.11 -0.66 -7.43
CA ILE A 263 -16.75 -0.09 -7.62
C ILE A 263 -15.79 -0.56 -6.53
N ALA A 264 -16.24 -0.62 -5.28
CA ALA A 264 -15.41 -1.01 -4.13
C ALA A 264 -15.21 -2.54 -4.03
N ALA A 265 -16.12 -3.34 -4.58
CA ALA A 265 -16.14 -4.80 -4.41
C ALA A 265 -14.82 -5.51 -4.79
N PRO A 266 -14.16 -5.22 -5.93
CA PRO A 266 -12.87 -5.83 -6.26
C PRO A 266 -11.78 -5.52 -5.23
N GLY A 267 -11.78 -4.30 -4.68
CA GLY A 267 -10.86 -3.89 -3.62
C GLY A 267 -11.11 -4.63 -2.30
N ILE A 268 -12.37 -4.79 -1.91
CA ILE A 268 -12.76 -5.56 -0.72
C ILE A 268 -12.37 -7.03 -0.90
N TRP A 269 -12.59 -7.60 -2.09
CA TRP A 269 -12.20 -8.98 -2.39
C TRP A 269 -10.69 -9.17 -2.25
N MET A 270 -9.89 -8.21 -2.70
CA MET A 270 -8.43 -8.22 -2.57
C MET A 270 -7.94 -8.32 -1.13
N GLN A 271 -8.71 -7.83 -0.17
CA GLN A 271 -8.37 -7.90 1.26
C GLN A 271 -8.32 -9.33 1.80
N HIS A 272 -8.90 -10.34 1.11
CA HIS A 272 -8.68 -11.75 1.47
C HIS A 272 -7.20 -12.16 1.38
N LEU A 273 -6.43 -11.53 0.49
CA LEU A 273 -4.99 -11.73 0.38
C LEU A 273 -4.22 -10.81 1.32
N THR A 274 -4.60 -9.53 1.40
CA THR A 274 -3.82 -8.48 2.07
C THR A 274 -4.17 -8.27 3.55
N THR A 275 -5.17 -8.97 4.08
CA THR A 275 -5.47 -9.00 5.51
C THR A 275 -5.53 -10.43 6.01
N LYS A 276 -5.00 -10.67 7.21
CA LYS A 276 -5.06 -11.98 7.89
C LYS A 276 -5.66 -11.80 9.27
N GLU A 277 -6.13 -12.92 9.85
CA GLU A 277 -6.66 -12.89 11.21
C GLU A 277 -5.54 -12.55 12.18
N PRO A 278 -5.68 -11.47 12.98
CA PRO A 278 -4.66 -11.06 13.94
C PRO A 278 -4.65 -11.92 15.18
N GLN A 279 -3.51 -11.96 15.85
CA GLN A 279 -3.36 -12.46 17.19
C GLN A 279 -3.76 -11.38 18.22
N ASP A 280 -4.02 -11.76 19.47
CA ASP A 280 -4.48 -10.82 20.49
C ASP A 280 -3.45 -9.75 20.83
N ASP A 281 -2.18 -10.13 20.83
CA ASP A 281 -1.04 -9.22 21.03
C ASP A 281 -1.01 -8.10 19.97
N MET A 282 -1.36 -8.41 18.72
CA MET A 282 -1.45 -7.43 17.64
C MET A 282 -2.67 -6.51 17.81
N ILE A 283 -3.78 -7.07 18.31
CA ILE A 283 -4.99 -6.28 18.61
C ILE A 283 -4.69 -5.28 19.74
N GLU A 284 -3.92 -5.66 20.77
CA GLU A 284 -3.51 -4.74 21.84
C GLU A 284 -2.73 -3.54 21.30
N VAL A 285 -1.76 -3.78 20.39
CA VAL A 285 -1.00 -2.70 19.75
C VAL A 285 -1.92 -1.79 18.92
N ALA A 286 -2.87 -2.39 18.18
CA ALA A 286 -3.84 -1.64 17.38
C ALA A 286 -4.76 -0.76 18.24
N ILE A 287 -5.22 -1.30 19.40
CA ILE A 287 -6.04 -0.56 20.37
C ILE A 287 -5.24 0.59 20.98
N ALA A 288 -3.99 0.36 21.35
CA ALA A 288 -3.12 1.39 21.94
C ALA A 288 -2.89 2.55 20.95
N ALA A 289 -2.53 2.23 19.70
CA ALA A 289 -2.34 3.22 18.63
C ALA A 289 -3.64 3.96 18.30
N MET A 290 -4.78 3.25 18.28
CA MET A 290 -6.09 3.87 17.99
C MET A 290 -6.51 4.85 19.09
N LYS A 291 -6.38 4.46 20.37
CA LYS A 291 -6.71 5.35 21.50
C LYS A 291 -5.89 6.63 21.50
N ASP A 292 -4.64 6.55 21.03
CA ASP A 292 -3.77 7.73 20.98
C ASP A 292 -4.18 8.72 19.88
N VAL A 293 -4.77 8.28 18.77
CA VAL A 293 -5.17 9.15 17.66
C VAL A 293 -6.60 9.64 17.70
N ILE A 294 -7.45 9.08 18.56
CA ILE A 294 -8.84 9.54 18.75
C ILE A 294 -8.82 10.92 19.38
N PRO A 295 -9.43 11.94 18.76
CA PRO A 295 -9.53 13.29 19.34
C PRO A 295 -10.51 13.31 20.50
N GLU A 296 -10.17 14.04 21.57
CA GLU A 296 -11.01 14.17 22.77
C GLU A 296 -12.36 14.86 22.49
N ASN A 297 -12.45 15.62 21.42
CA ASN A 297 -13.63 16.40 21.03
C ASN A 297 -14.60 15.66 20.08
N GLY A 298 -14.32 14.42 19.70
CA GLY A 298 -15.19 13.62 18.84
C GLY A 298 -15.31 14.11 17.39
N GLU A 299 -14.37 14.93 16.90
CA GLU A 299 -14.36 15.48 15.52
C GLU A 299 -14.17 14.42 14.42
N ASP A 300 -13.81 13.20 14.77
CA ASP A 300 -13.52 12.10 13.85
C ASP A 300 -14.73 11.18 13.59
N ILE A 301 -15.85 11.40 14.28
CA ILE A 301 -17.07 10.64 14.06
C ILE A 301 -17.66 11.06 12.71
N ILE A 302 -17.40 10.23 11.70
CA ILE A 302 -18.04 10.37 10.38
C ILE A 302 -19.52 9.99 10.55
N LYS A 303 -20.37 11.03 10.59
CA LYS A 303 -21.83 10.90 10.55
C LYS A 303 -22.28 10.63 9.12
#